data_3e26947cb8fbb6085322afb601dff87b
#
_entry.id   3e26947cb8fbb6085322afb601dff87b
#
_cell.length_a   1.000
_cell.length_b   1.000
_cell.length_c   1.000
_cell.angle_alpha   90.00
_cell.angle_beta   90.00
_cell.angle_gamma   90.00
#
_symmetry.space_group_name_H-M   'P 1'
#
loop_
_entity.id
_entity.type
_entity.pdbx_description
1 polymer ?
#
loop_
_entity_poly.entity_id
_entity_poly.type
_entity_poly.pdbx_seq_one_letter_code
_entity_poly.pdbx_strand_id
1 'polypeptide(L)'
;MTRVEIEIPDEVSAEVSNLDLTVEGPNGSVTRTLWFPSVSVSVEDDQVVIESDETDAKTNATVGTFESHVSNMIHGVTEGWEYKMEVYYAHFPMQVDVDGDEVVIENFLGEKSSRRTPIRGDTDVQVDGEAVTLTGPSKEDVGQTAADIEQLTKVTDKDTRVFQDGVYIVEKPTGGA
;
A
#
# COMPACT_ATOMS: atom_id res chain seq x y z
N MET A 1 -19.53 -25.59 -5.80
CA MET A 1 -19.41 -24.26 -6.47
C MET A 1 -19.34 -23.18 -5.43
N THR A 2 -18.32 -22.34 -5.52
CA THR A 2 -18.12 -21.21 -4.62
C THR A 2 -18.36 -19.93 -5.40
N ARG A 3 -19.18 -19.04 -4.86
CA ARG A 3 -19.46 -17.75 -5.49
C ARG A 3 -19.48 -16.65 -4.43
N VAL A 4 -18.72 -15.59 -4.66
CA VAL A 4 -18.68 -14.41 -3.80
C VAL A 4 -19.03 -13.19 -4.65
N GLU A 5 -19.91 -12.36 -4.13
CA GLU A 5 -20.33 -11.12 -4.78
C GLU A 5 -19.92 -9.94 -3.89
N ILE A 6 -19.24 -8.98 -4.49
CA ILE A 6 -18.77 -7.78 -3.77
C ILE A 6 -19.41 -6.58 -4.42
N GLU A 7 -20.22 -5.85 -3.66
CA GLU A 7 -20.96 -4.70 -4.16
C GLU A 7 -20.02 -3.54 -4.49
N ILE A 8 -20.27 -2.91 -5.66
CA ILE A 8 -19.50 -1.76 -6.13
C ILE A 8 -20.30 -0.51 -5.76
N PRO A 9 -19.73 0.41 -4.94
CA PRO A 9 -20.39 1.67 -4.61
C PRO A 9 -20.67 2.54 -5.84
N ASP A 10 -21.65 3.42 -5.77
CA ASP A 10 -22.04 4.28 -6.88
C ASP A 10 -20.93 5.15 -7.44
N GLU A 11 -20.01 5.55 -6.56
CA GLU A 11 -18.85 6.41 -6.92
C GLU A 11 -17.66 5.64 -7.50
N VAL A 12 -17.77 4.32 -7.58
CA VAL A 12 -16.69 3.42 -8.02
C VAL A 12 -17.10 2.73 -9.30
N SER A 13 -16.16 2.61 -10.23
CA SER A 13 -16.30 1.78 -11.41
C SER A 13 -15.28 0.64 -11.38
N ALA A 14 -15.64 -0.49 -11.93
CA ALA A 14 -14.76 -1.66 -12.02
C ALA A 14 -14.84 -2.28 -13.41
N GLU A 15 -13.70 -2.72 -13.89
CA GLU A 15 -13.58 -3.33 -15.22
C GLU A 15 -12.58 -4.49 -15.17
N VAL A 16 -12.91 -5.58 -15.84
CA VAL A 16 -12.00 -6.71 -16.01
C VAL A 16 -11.59 -6.76 -17.49
N SER A 17 -10.26 -6.71 -17.72
CA SER A 17 -9.67 -6.85 -19.04
C SER A 17 -8.65 -7.98 -18.97
N ASN A 18 -8.93 -9.08 -19.69
CA ASN A 18 -8.18 -10.32 -19.54
C ASN A 18 -8.24 -10.82 -18.09
N LEU A 19 -7.14 -10.78 -17.37
CA LEU A 19 -7.05 -11.22 -15.98
C LEU A 19 -6.87 -10.05 -15.01
N ASP A 20 -6.89 -8.83 -15.54
CA ASP A 20 -6.66 -7.63 -14.74
C ASP A 20 -7.97 -6.98 -14.34
N LEU A 21 -8.18 -6.86 -13.05
CA LEU A 21 -9.28 -6.07 -12.49
C LEU A 21 -8.77 -4.66 -12.21
N THR A 22 -9.44 -3.66 -12.79
CA THR A 22 -9.19 -2.25 -12.53
C THR A 22 -10.38 -1.66 -11.80
N VAL A 23 -10.10 -1.02 -10.67
CA VAL A 23 -11.12 -0.34 -9.86
C VAL A 23 -10.74 1.14 -9.81
N GLU A 24 -11.71 2.00 -10.12
CA GLU A 24 -11.49 3.45 -10.17
C GLU A 24 -12.54 4.16 -9.33
N GLY A 25 -12.11 5.17 -8.57
CA GLY A 25 -12.97 5.95 -7.70
C GLY A 25 -12.43 7.34 -7.44
N PRO A 26 -13.00 8.09 -6.48
CA PRO A 26 -12.61 9.48 -6.21
C PRO A 26 -11.14 9.67 -5.86
N ASN A 27 -10.50 8.69 -5.23
CA ASN A 27 -9.11 8.79 -4.80
C ASN A 27 -8.10 8.22 -5.80
N GLY A 28 -8.54 7.73 -6.94
CA GLY A 28 -7.65 7.22 -7.96
C GLY A 28 -8.07 5.87 -8.52
N SER A 29 -7.12 5.14 -9.06
CA SER A 29 -7.34 3.87 -9.75
C SER A 29 -6.32 2.83 -9.30
N VAL A 30 -6.76 1.59 -9.16
CA VAL A 30 -5.91 0.47 -8.77
C VAL A 30 -6.20 -0.69 -9.72
N THR A 31 -5.14 -1.33 -10.22
CA THR A 31 -5.24 -2.50 -11.09
C THR A 31 -4.49 -3.66 -10.47
N ARG A 32 -5.10 -4.83 -10.50
CA ARG A 32 -4.48 -6.05 -9.98
C ARG A 32 -4.81 -7.23 -10.85
N THR A 33 -3.82 -8.06 -11.14
CA THR A 33 -4.04 -9.32 -11.84
C THR A 33 -4.56 -10.37 -10.86
N LEU A 34 -5.77 -10.88 -11.12
CA LEU A 34 -6.41 -11.90 -10.28
C LEU A 34 -6.56 -13.18 -11.10
N TRP A 35 -5.56 -14.05 -11.01
CA TRP A 35 -5.55 -15.31 -11.74
C TRP A 35 -5.33 -16.50 -10.82
N PHE A 36 -6.15 -17.52 -11.02
CA PHE A 36 -5.97 -18.84 -10.43
C PHE A 36 -6.74 -19.85 -11.29
N PRO A 37 -6.20 -21.07 -11.53
CA PRO A 37 -6.92 -22.09 -12.26
C PRO A 37 -8.29 -22.36 -11.62
N SER A 38 -9.31 -22.48 -12.43
CA SER A 38 -10.71 -22.74 -12.02
C SER A 38 -11.42 -21.58 -11.32
N VAL A 39 -10.77 -20.46 -11.06
CA VAL A 39 -11.41 -19.27 -10.47
C VAL A 39 -11.61 -18.21 -11.56
N SER A 40 -12.82 -17.69 -11.67
CA SER A 40 -13.14 -16.59 -12.58
C SER A 40 -13.53 -15.34 -11.82
N VAL A 41 -13.14 -14.19 -12.38
CA VAL A 41 -13.48 -12.86 -11.84
C VAL A 41 -14.18 -12.09 -12.95
N SER A 42 -15.35 -11.55 -12.65
CA SER A 42 -16.13 -10.77 -13.60
C SER A 42 -16.83 -9.61 -12.90
N VAL A 43 -17.35 -8.68 -13.70
CA VAL A 43 -18.16 -7.57 -13.20
C VAL A 43 -19.56 -7.73 -13.77
N GLU A 44 -20.55 -7.84 -12.89
CA GLU A 44 -21.96 -8.03 -13.26
C GLU A 44 -22.83 -7.16 -12.36
N ASP A 45 -23.75 -6.40 -12.96
CA ASP A 45 -24.79 -5.67 -12.23
C ASP A 45 -24.29 -4.89 -11.00
N ASP A 46 -23.24 -4.10 -11.17
CA ASP A 46 -22.62 -3.30 -10.10
C ASP A 46 -22.01 -4.16 -8.97
N GLN A 47 -21.59 -5.37 -9.32
CA GLN A 47 -20.89 -6.27 -8.39
C GLN A 47 -19.66 -6.87 -9.05
N VAL A 48 -18.64 -7.11 -8.26
CA VAL A 48 -17.51 -7.96 -8.67
C VAL A 48 -17.87 -9.38 -8.23
N VAL A 49 -17.85 -10.30 -9.17
CA VAL A 49 -18.21 -11.71 -8.92
C VAL A 49 -16.96 -12.57 -9.03
N ILE A 50 -16.69 -13.33 -8.00
CA ILE A 50 -15.58 -14.29 -7.95
C ILE A 50 -16.21 -15.66 -7.76
N GLU A 51 -15.98 -16.56 -8.71
CA GLU A 51 -16.61 -17.88 -8.64
C GLU A 51 -15.70 -19.00 -9.12
N SER A 52 -16.00 -20.20 -8.65
CA SER A 52 -15.33 -21.42 -9.06
C SER A 52 -16.26 -22.62 -8.94
N ASP A 53 -16.12 -23.56 -9.85
CA ASP A 53 -16.84 -24.84 -9.80
C ASP A 53 -16.16 -25.84 -8.84
N GLU A 54 -14.94 -25.55 -8.41
CA GLU A 54 -14.19 -26.40 -7.49
C GLU A 54 -14.35 -25.93 -6.06
N THR A 55 -14.24 -26.86 -5.12
CA THR A 55 -14.44 -26.59 -3.69
C THR A 55 -13.31 -27.10 -2.80
N ASP A 56 -12.13 -27.39 -3.38
CA ASP A 56 -10.98 -27.80 -2.59
C ASP A 56 -10.46 -26.63 -1.72
N ALA A 57 -9.68 -26.96 -0.70
CA ALA A 57 -9.21 -25.98 0.26
C ALA A 57 -8.38 -24.86 -0.37
N LYS A 58 -7.54 -25.19 -1.36
CA LYS A 58 -6.69 -24.21 -2.04
C LYS A 58 -7.51 -23.23 -2.87
N THR A 59 -8.52 -23.72 -3.59
CA THR A 59 -9.41 -22.88 -4.38
C THR A 59 -10.24 -21.97 -3.49
N ASN A 60 -10.79 -22.50 -2.40
CA ASN A 60 -11.56 -21.69 -1.44
C ASN A 60 -10.70 -20.60 -0.80
N ALA A 61 -9.45 -20.93 -0.44
CA ALA A 61 -8.50 -19.95 0.10
C ALA A 61 -8.20 -18.84 -0.92
N THR A 62 -8.03 -19.19 -2.18
CA THR A 62 -7.78 -18.22 -3.25
C THR A 62 -8.98 -17.29 -3.47
N VAL A 63 -10.19 -17.84 -3.46
CA VAL A 63 -11.42 -17.03 -3.56
C VAL A 63 -11.48 -16.01 -2.42
N GLY A 64 -11.19 -16.43 -1.19
CA GLY A 64 -11.14 -15.54 -0.04
C GLY A 64 -10.07 -14.46 -0.17
N THR A 65 -8.90 -14.80 -0.69
CA THR A 65 -7.83 -13.85 -0.93
C THR A 65 -8.24 -12.81 -1.99
N PHE A 66 -8.86 -13.25 -3.07
CA PHE A 66 -9.34 -12.33 -4.12
C PHE A 66 -10.44 -11.42 -3.59
N GLU A 67 -11.33 -11.93 -2.76
CA GLU A 67 -12.35 -11.11 -2.09
C GLU A 67 -11.71 -10.00 -1.27
N SER A 68 -10.69 -10.33 -0.49
CA SER A 68 -9.94 -9.34 0.30
C SER A 68 -9.25 -8.30 -0.59
N HIS A 69 -8.64 -8.73 -1.69
CA HIS A 69 -8.03 -7.81 -2.63
C HIS A 69 -9.03 -6.84 -3.24
N VAL A 70 -10.18 -7.33 -3.66
CA VAL A 70 -11.24 -6.50 -4.26
C VAL A 70 -11.77 -5.50 -3.23
N SER A 71 -12.04 -5.95 -2.01
CA SER A 71 -12.50 -5.08 -0.92
C SER A 71 -11.48 -3.99 -0.62
N ASN A 72 -10.20 -4.33 -0.58
CA ASN A 72 -9.12 -3.36 -0.33
C ASN A 72 -8.98 -2.38 -1.51
N MET A 73 -9.17 -2.82 -2.74
CA MET A 73 -9.13 -1.94 -3.91
C MET A 73 -10.26 -0.91 -3.87
N ILE A 74 -11.47 -1.33 -3.53
CA ILE A 74 -12.63 -0.44 -3.40
C ILE A 74 -12.39 0.57 -2.26
N HIS A 75 -11.93 0.10 -1.10
CA HIS A 75 -11.60 0.97 0.02
C HIS A 75 -10.54 2.01 -0.38
N GLY A 76 -9.49 1.57 -1.08
CA GLY A 76 -8.40 2.44 -1.49
C GLY A 76 -8.84 3.57 -2.42
N VAL A 77 -9.71 3.28 -3.39
CA VAL A 77 -10.17 4.29 -4.35
C VAL A 77 -11.28 5.18 -3.80
N THR A 78 -11.91 4.80 -2.69
CA THR A 78 -12.94 5.62 -2.01
C THR A 78 -12.37 6.42 -0.84
N GLU A 79 -11.79 5.75 0.15
CA GLU A 79 -11.27 6.37 1.37
C GLU A 79 -9.76 6.54 1.35
N GLY A 80 -9.05 5.64 0.66
CA GLY A 80 -7.60 5.62 0.63
C GLY A 80 -6.98 4.92 1.83
N TRP A 81 -5.67 4.79 1.79
CA TRP A 81 -4.87 4.18 2.85
C TRP A 81 -3.88 5.21 3.38
N GLU A 82 -3.69 5.25 4.68
CA GLU A 82 -2.78 6.19 5.32
C GLU A 82 -1.82 5.47 6.27
N TYR A 83 -0.54 5.74 6.11
CA TYR A 83 0.51 5.34 7.05
C TYR A 83 1.11 6.60 7.63
N LYS A 84 1.39 6.59 8.93
CA LYS A 84 2.08 7.70 9.60
C LYS A 84 3.43 7.23 10.09
N MET A 85 4.44 8.07 9.87
CA MET A 85 5.80 7.83 10.29
C MET A 85 6.31 9.01 11.10
N GLU A 86 7.30 8.77 11.93
CA GLU A 86 7.98 9.82 12.68
C GLU A 86 9.48 9.73 12.52
N VAL A 87 10.11 10.89 12.48
CA VAL A 87 11.57 11.04 12.37
C VAL A 87 12.15 11.14 13.76
N TYR A 88 13.13 10.28 14.06
CA TYR A 88 13.87 10.31 15.34
C TYR A 88 15.34 10.50 15.09
N TYR A 89 15.96 11.43 15.82
CA TYR A 89 17.41 11.61 15.81
C TYR A 89 17.88 12.09 17.19
N ALA A 90 19.11 11.73 17.55
CA ALA A 90 19.70 12.10 18.83
C ALA A 90 20.72 13.24 18.70
N HIS A 91 21.66 13.12 17.75
CA HIS A 91 22.78 14.07 17.61
C HIS A 91 22.81 14.81 16.28
N PHE A 92 22.30 14.20 15.22
CA PHE A 92 22.37 14.76 13.88
C PHE A 92 20.96 15.03 13.37
N PRO A 93 20.54 16.31 13.27
CA PRO A 93 19.23 16.66 12.74
C PRO A 93 19.05 16.08 11.35
N MET A 94 18.13 15.15 11.24
CA MET A 94 17.84 14.47 9.98
C MET A 94 16.73 15.21 9.26
N GLN A 95 16.92 15.44 7.96
CA GLN A 95 15.94 16.10 7.13
C GLN A 95 15.34 15.11 6.14
N VAL A 96 14.02 15.09 6.06
CA VAL A 96 13.28 14.27 5.11
C VAL A 96 12.56 15.19 4.14
N ASP A 97 12.79 14.99 2.85
CA ASP A 97 12.17 15.75 1.79
C ASP A 97 11.65 14.83 0.68
N VAL A 98 10.78 15.37 -0.13
CA VAL A 98 10.29 14.70 -1.32
C VAL A 98 10.84 15.44 -2.54
N ASP A 99 11.52 14.70 -3.41
CA ASP A 99 12.08 15.23 -4.65
C ASP A 99 11.53 14.43 -5.83
N GLY A 100 10.49 14.98 -6.49
CA GLY A 100 9.80 14.29 -7.55
C GLY A 100 9.17 12.99 -7.07
N ASP A 101 9.65 11.87 -7.59
CA ASP A 101 9.16 10.53 -7.26
C ASP A 101 9.99 9.82 -6.20
N GLU A 102 10.82 10.56 -5.48
CA GLU A 102 11.71 9.98 -4.48
C GLU A 102 11.56 10.66 -3.11
N VAL A 103 11.77 9.90 -2.05
CA VAL A 103 11.97 10.41 -0.70
C VAL A 103 13.47 10.52 -0.49
N VAL A 104 13.92 11.69 -0.04
CA VAL A 104 15.33 12.01 0.16
C VAL A 104 15.56 12.26 1.66
N ILE A 105 16.53 11.56 2.24
CA ILE A 105 16.89 11.72 3.64
C ILE A 105 18.33 12.23 3.71
N GLU A 106 18.49 13.38 4.33
CA GLU A 106 19.77 14.03 4.47
C GLU A 106 20.25 14.03 5.92
N ASN A 107 21.55 14.02 6.06
CA ASN A 107 22.25 14.08 7.35
C ASN A 107 21.91 12.94 8.31
N PHE A 108 21.53 11.78 7.78
CA PHE A 108 21.30 10.59 8.59
C PHE A 108 22.62 10.17 9.23
N LEU A 109 22.66 10.20 10.58
CA LEU A 109 23.87 9.94 11.37
C LEU A 109 25.09 10.76 10.92
N GLY A 110 24.86 11.99 10.42
CA GLY A 110 25.92 12.88 9.97
C GLY A 110 26.50 12.55 8.59
N GLU A 111 25.88 11.68 7.83
CA GLU A 111 26.34 11.32 6.49
C GLU A 111 26.30 12.52 5.54
N LYS A 112 27.31 12.63 4.71
CA LYS A 112 27.40 13.72 3.71
C LYS A 112 26.52 13.45 2.50
N SER A 113 26.33 12.20 2.15
CA SER A 113 25.50 11.81 1.01
C SER A 113 24.07 11.59 1.46
N SER A 114 23.11 12.01 0.64
CA SER A 114 21.70 11.75 0.91
C SER A 114 21.37 10.30 0.64
N ARG A 115 20.36 9.79 1.35
CA ARG A 115 19.77 8.49 1.08
C ARG A 115 18.46 8.70 0.35
N ARG A 116 18.18 7.89 -0.64
CA ARG A 116 17.01 8.04 -1.49
C ARG A 116 16.28 6.72 -1.67
N THR A 117 14.96 6.79 -1.75
CA THR A 117 14.13 5.65 -2.10
C THR A 117 12.96 6.10 -2.96
N PRO A 118 12.59 5.32 -3.99
CA PRO A 118 11.47 5.70 -4.85
C PRO A 118 10.14 5.60 -4.10
N ILE A 119 9.21 6.47 -4.50
CA ILE A 119 7.83 6.43 -4.04
C ILE A 119 7.08 5.49 -4.99
N ARG A 120 6.40 4.49 -4.45
CA ARG A 120 5.74 3.48 -5.27
C ARG A 120 4.33 3.90 -5.68
N GLY A 121 4.01 3.66 -6.95
CA GLY A 121 2.68 3.92 -7.51
C GLY A 121 2.21 5.34 -7.33
N ASP A 122 0.95 5.51 -6.99
CA ASP A 122 0.31 6.82 -6.79
C ASP A 122 0.33 7.25 -5.32
N THR A 123 1.31 6.79 -4.57
CA THR A 123 1.48 7.16 -3.16
C THR A 123 1.90 8.62 -3.05
N ASP A 124 1.22 9.36 -2.19
CA ASP A 124 1.56 10.74 -1.84
C ASP A 124 2.29 10.74 -0.50
N VAL A 125 3.42 11.43 -0.44
CA VAL A 125 4.22 11.55 0.77
C VAL A 125 4.27 13.02 1.17
N GLN A 126 3.80 13.31 2.38
CA GLN A 126 3.81 14.65 2.93
C GLN A 126 4.66 14.70 4.19
N VAL A 127 5.55 15.69 4.25
CA VAL A 127 6.46 15.86 5.37
C VAL A 127 6.11 17.17 6.08
N ASP A 128 5.89 17.07 7.39
CA ASP A 128 5.61 18.23 8.24
C ASP A 128 6.47 18.11 9.49
N GLY A 129 7.63 18.78 9.47
CA GLY A 129 8.61 18.67 10.55
C GLY A 129 9.12 17.24 10.72
N GLU A 130 8.81 16.63 11.85
CA GLU A 130 9.22 15.27 12.17
C GLU A 130 8.13 14.23 11.82
N ALA A 131 7.01 14.67 11.31
CA ALA A 131 5.91 13.81 10.92
C ALA A 131 5.91 13.58 9.41
N VAL A 132 5.76 12.32 9.00
CA VAL A 132 5.66 11.92 7.60
C VAL A 132 4.36 11.16 7.42
N THR A 133 3.52 11.60 6.49
CA THR A 133 2.25 10.97 6.20
C THR A 133 2.25 10.46 4.77
N LEU A 134 1.91 9.18 4.60
CA LEU A 134 1.84 8.53 3.29
C LEU A 134 0.40 8.13 3.03
N THR A 135 -0.13 8.54 1.89
CA THR A 135 -1.50 8.22 1.49
C THR A 135 -1.55 7.73 0.05
N GLY A 136 -2.54 6.93 -0.27
CA GLY A 136 -2.74 6.46 -1.63
C GLY A 136 -3.85 5.45 -1.77
N PRO A 137 -4.23 5.12 -3.01
CA PRO A 137 -5.29 4.15 -3.28
C PRO A 137 -4.86 2.70 -3.15
N SER A 138 -3.56 2.41 -3.26
CA SER A 138 -3.05 1.04 -3.15
C SER A 138 -2.41 0.81 -1.79
N LYS A 139 -3.02 -0.06 -0.98
CA LYS A 139 -2.48 -0.43 0.34
C LYS A 139 -1.07 -0.97 0.23
N GLU A 140 -0.79 -1.78 -0.79
CA GLU A 140 0.54 -2.34 -1.00
C GLU A 140 1.57 -1.27 -1.30
N ASP A 141 1.26 -0.34 -2.20
CA ASP A 141 2.20 0.70 -2.60
C ASP A 141 2.49 1.66 -1.45
N VAL A 142 1.46 2.07 -0.72
CA VAL A 142 1.63 2.95 0.45
C VAL A 142 2.43 2.24 1.53
N GLY A 143 2.08 1.02 1.86
CA GLY A 143 2.77 0.22 2.87
C GLY A 143 4.20 -0.10 2.49
N GLN A 144 4.45 -0.44 1.23
CA GLN A 144 5.80 -0.74 0.76
C GLN A 144 6.67 0.52 0.74
N THR A 145 6.10 1.66 0.35
CA THR A 145 6.83 2.94 0.42
C THR A 145 7.24 3.26 1.85
N ALA A 146 6.33 3.08 2.80
CA ALA A 146 6.64 3.28 4.22
C ALA A 146 7.74 2.32 4.70
N ALA A 147 7.66 1.06 4.31
CA ALA A 147 8.68 0.07 4.66
C ALA A 147 10.04 0.39 4.02
N ASP A 148 10.04 0.86 2.79
CA ASP A 148 11.27 1.25 2.09
C ASP A 148 11.96 2.42 2.80
N ILE A 149 11.19 3.40 3.28
CA ILE A 149 11.72 4.53 4.04
C ILE A 149 12.31 4.03 5.37
N GLU A 150 11.60 3.17 6.06
CA GLU A 150 12.06 2.60 7.33
C GLU A 150 13.35 1.81 7.14
N GLN A 151 13.45 1.00 6.09
CA GLN A 151 14.66 0.23 5.77
C GLN A 151 15.82 1.14 5.35
N LEU A 152 15.53 2.24 4.67
CA LEU A 152 16.54 3.20 4.21
C LEU A 152 17.33 3.79 5.38
N THR A 153 16.69 3.94 6.53
CA THR A 153 17.28 4.50 7.73
C THR A 153 17.57 3.44 8.80
N LYS A 154 17.65 2.18 8.41
CA LYS A 154 17.98 1.12 9.35
C LYS A 154 19.46 1.14 9.70
N VAL A 155 19.76 1.16 10.99
CA VAL A 155 21.14 1.12 11.48
C VAL A 155 21.57 -0.35 11.56
N THR A 156 22.63 -0.71 10.87
CA THR A 156 23.09 -2.11 10.79
C THR A 156 24.37 -2.42 11.57
N ASP A 157 25.29 -1.44 11.67
CA ASP A 157 26.62 -1.65 12.26
C ASP A 157 26.79 -1.00 13.62
N LYS A 158 25.69 -0.57 14.25
CA LYS A 158 25.73 0.16 15.51
C LYS A 158 24.74 -0.42 16.49
N ASP A 159 24.96 -0.16 17.78
CA ASP A 159 24.06 -0.59 18.84
C ASP A 159 22.73 0.17 18.74
N THR A 160 21.67 -0.52 18.40
CA THR A 160 20.33 0.07 18.23
C THR A 160 19.72 0.58 19.53
N ARG A 161 20.28 0.21 20.68
CA ARG A 161 19.86 0.77 21.98
C ARG A 161 20.38 2.18 22.16
N VAL A 162 21.45 2.56 21.46
CA VAL A 162 22.08 3.88 21.51
C VAL A 162 21.77 4.70 20.25
N PHE A 163 21.83 4.07 19.08
CA PHE A 163 21.56 4.70 17.79
C PHE A 163 20.16 4.34 17.31
N GLN A 164 19.20 5.11 17.78
CA GLN A 164 17.79 4.93 17.42
C GLN A 164 17.34 5.89 16.31
N ASP A 165 18.28 6.56 15.66
CA ASP A 165 17.99 7.46 14.56
C ASP A 165 17.34 6.72 13.40
N GLY A 166 16.35 7.33 12.81
CA GLY A 166 15.64 6.75 11.68
C GLY A 166 14.25 7.32 11.52
N VAL A 167 13.56 6.81 10.53
CA VAL A 167 12.16 7.13 10.27
C VAL A 167 11.36 5.84 10.51
N TYR A 168 10.39 5.90 11.40
CA TYR A 168 9.67 4.72 11.87
C TYR A 168 8.17 4.83 11.61
N ILE A 169 7.57 3.71 11.22
CA ILE A 169 6.13 3.60 11.09
C ILE A 169 5.53 3.61 12.50
N VAL A 170 4.70 4.62 12.79
CA VAL A 170 4.06 4.76 14.10
C VAL A 170 2.56 4.46 14.05
N GLU A 171 1.97 4.52 12.87
CA GLU A 171 0.56 4.20 12.68
C GLU A 171 0.34 3.57 11.31
N LYS A 172 -0.37 2.43 11.29
CA LYS A 172 -0.76 1.73 10.06
C LYS A 172 -2.25 1.89 9.84
N PRO A 173 -2.72 1.78 8.58
CA PRO A 173 -4.14 1.90 8.32
C PRO A 173 -4.92 0.78 9.02
N THR A 174 -6.10 1.13 9.52
CA THR A 174 -7.05 0.19 10.09
C THR A 174 -8.19 -0.02 9.10
N GLY A 175 -8.83 -1.18 9.17
CA GLY A 175 -9.89 -1.55 8.25
C GLY A 175 -9.35 -2.34 7.06
N GLY A 176 -10.22 -2.58 6.10
CA GLY A 176 -9.93 -3.46 4.98
C GLY A 176 -10.24 -4.92 5.32
N ALA A 177 -10.14 -5.79 4.35
CA ALA A 177 -10.43 -7.21 4.52
C ALA A 177 -9.19 -8.04 4.79
#